data_e95605805b8f36c71144c0fe907771bc
#
_entry.id   e95605805b8f36c71144c0fe907771bc
#
_cell.length_a   1.000
_cell.length_b   1.000
_cell.length_c   1.000
_cell.angle_alpha   90.00
_cell.angle_beta   90.00
_cell.angle_gamma   90.00
#
_symmetry.space_group_name_H-M   'P 1'
#
loop_
_entity.id
_entity.type
_entity.pdbx_description
1 polymer ?
#
loop_
_entity_poly.entity_id
_entity_poly.type
_entity_poly.pdbx_seq_one_letter_code
_entity_poly.pdbx_strand_id
1 'polypeptide(L)'
;MIKISKLLISLLFAFIIILPQKTLANEKLKIGLLIPLSEDNQEIGQQIIKTVRMAINDINNENIEIIVKDTKSNPNNTLKSAIELKNENVKIVIGPVFYQNLVNLGEVEDLIFLSLTNRTIGLPKNVISAGVN
;
A
#
# COMPACT_ATOMS: atom_id res chain seq x y z
N MET A 1 -27.00 -32.20 45.31
CA MET A 1 -27.28 -31.56 43.99
C MET A 1 -26.65 -30.17 43.82
N ILE A 2 -26.54 -29.33 44.85
CA ILE A 2 -26.04 -27.93 44.72
C ILE A 2 -24.52 -27.82 44.43
N LYS A 3 -23.70 -28.80 44.84
CA LYS A 3 -22.24 -28.78 44.61
C LYS A 3 -21.83 -29.05 43.13
N ILE A 4 -22.58 -29.89 42.43
CA ILE A 4 -22.29 -30.23 41.01
C ILE A 4 -22.62 -29.08 40.08
N SER A 5 -23.69 -28.31 40.37
CA SER A 5 -24.07 -27.17 39.57
C SER A 5 -23.04 -26.03 39.67
N LYS A 6 -22.44 -25.79 40.82
CA LYS A 6 -21.38 -24.77 41.00
C LYS A 6 -20.09 -25.17 40.29
N LEU A 7 -19.75 -26.45 40.25
CA LEU A 7 -18.58 -26.96 39.53
C LEU A 7 -18.75 -26.81 38.00
N LEU A 8 -19.95 -27.10 37.47
CA LEU A 8 -20.30 -26.94 36.06
C LEU A 8 -20.27 -25.48 35.62
N ILE A 9 -20.78 -24.56 36.45
CA ILE A 9 -20.76 -23.13 36.20
C ILE A 9 -19.32 -22.57 36.19
N SER A 10 -18.47 -23.05 37.12
CA SER A 10 -17.04 -22.66 37.17
C SER A 10 -16.28 -23.15 35.95
N LEU A 11 -16.58 -24.38 35.48
CA LEU A 11 -15.95 -24.95 34.28
C LEU A 11 -16.38 -24.22 33.00
N LEU A 12 -17.65 -23.80 32.91
CA LEU A 12 -18.19 -23.01 31.81
C LEU A 12 -17.56 -21.64 31.78
N PHE A 13 -17.34 -21.01 32.94
CA PHE A 13 -16.68 -19.67 33.03
C PHE A 13 -15.20 -19.75 32.65
N ALA A 14 -14.49 -20.81 33.03
CA ALA A 14 -13.10 -21.06 32.64
C ALA A 14 -12.96 -21.27 31.11
N PHE A 15 -13.96 -21.91 30.47
CA PHE A 15 -13.96 -22.15 29.02
C PHE A 15 -14.14 -20.86 28.21
N ILE A 16 -14.91 -19.89 28.73
CA ILE A 16 -15.11 -18.56 28.06
C ILE A 16 -13.84 -17.74 28.05
N ILE A 17 -12.94 -17.87 29.03
CA ILE A 17 -11.68 -17.13 29.13
C ILE A 17 -10.63 -17.66 28.13
N ILE A 18 -10.76 -18.90 27.65
CA ILE A 18 -9.82 -19.57 26.74
C ILE A 18 -10.14 -19.23 25.25
N LEU A 19 -11.30 -18.63 24.97
CA LEU A 19 -11.59 -18.20 23.58
C LEU A 19 -10.53 -17.21 23.12
N PRO A 20 -9.86 -17.47 21.96
CA PRO A 20 -8.86 -16.55 21.45
C PRO A 20 -9.55 -15.21 21.19
N GLN A 21 -9.19 -14.21 21.99
CA GLN A 21 -9.58 -12.85 21.71
C GLN A 21 -8.89 -12.46 20.40
N LYS A 22 -9.66 -12.34 19.31
CA LYS A 22 -9.15 -11.68 18.09
C LYS A 22 -8.75 -10.26 18.48
N THR A 23 -7.48 -10.06 18.76
CA THR A 23 -6.91 -8.72 18.76
C THR A 23 -7.17 -8.16 17.36
N LEU A 24 -8.00 -7.14 17.25
CA LEU A 24 -8.11 -6.31 16.06
C LEU A 24 -6.72 -5.66 15.91
N ALA A 25 -5.81 -6.36 15.25
CA ALA A 25 -4.58 -5.75 14.80
C ALA A 25 -5.03 -4.58 13.91
N ASN A 26 -4.69 -3.37 14.32
CA ASN A 26 -5.00 -2.17 13.55
C ASN A 26 -4.23 -2.29 12.23
N GLU A 27 -4.93 -2.71 11.16
CA GLU A 27 -4.30 -2.98 9.87
C GLU A 27 -3.79 -1.65 9.32
N LYS A 28 -2.47 -1.57 9.10
CA LYS A 28 -1.84 -0.36 8.58
C LYS A 28 -2.34 -0.08 7.17
N LEU A 29 -2.62 1.19 6.88
CA LEU A 29 -2.89 1.65 5.54
C LEU A 29 -1.57 1.57 4.73
N LYS A 30 -1.49 0.61 3.81
CA LYS A 30 -0.35 0.43 2.94
C LYS A 30 -0.49 1.29 1.69
N ILE A 31 0.49 2.13 1.44
CA ILE A 31 0.58 2.97 0.24
C ILE A 31 1.83 2.54 -0.52
N GLY A 32 1.66 2.18 -1.80
CA GLY A 32 2.77 1.87 -2.68
C GLY A 32 3.44 3.13 -3.22
N LEU A 33 4.73 3.05 -3.45
CA LEU A 33 5.50 4.12 -4.10
C LEU A 33 6.27 3.51 -5.29
N LEU A 34 5.84 3.81 -6.51
CA LEU A 34 6.46 3.37 -7.77
C LEU A 34 7.33 4.49 -8.34
N ILE A 35 8.64 4.38 -8.16
CA ILE A 35 9.59 5.43 -8.52
C ILE A 35 10.87 4.83 -9.11
N PRO A 36 11.64 5.58 -9.91
CA PRO A 36 12.94 5.14 -10.39
C PRO A 36 13.97 5.25 -9.26
N LEU A 37 14.59 4.13 -8.87
CA LEU A 37 15.63 4.11 -7.83
C LEU A 37 16.99 3.67 -8.34
N SER A 38 17.06 3.27 -9.59
CA SER A 38 18.26 2.83 -10.26
C SER A 38 18.39 3.52 -11.61
N GLU A 39 19.56 3.39 -12.22
CA GLU A 39 19.89 3.94 -13.52
C GLU A 39 19.88 5.49 -13.52
N ASP A 40 19.68 6.10 -14.70
CA ASP A 40 19.87 7.55 -14.95
C ASP A 40 18.90 8.45 -14.15
N ASN A 41 17.76 7.92 -13.71
CA ASN A 41 16.71 8.70 -13.05
C ASN A 41 16.62 8.48 -11.52
N GLN A 42 17.61 7.82 -10.92
CA GLN A 42 17.60 7.49 -9.48
C GLN A 42 17.50 8.74 -8.58
N GLU A 43 18.08 9.86 -9.00
CA GLU A 43 18.05 11.09 -8.23
C GLU A 43 16.63 11.61 -8.02
N ILE A 44 15.79 11.55 -9.06
CA ILE A 44 14.37 11.92 -9.00
C ILE A 44 13.65 11.04 -7.95
N GLY A 45 13.89 9.73 -7.99
CA GLY A 45 13.30 8.79 -7.04
C GLY A 45 13.71 9.07 -5.60
N GLN A 46 14.99 9.38 -5.36
CA GLN A 46 15.49 9.74 -4.02
C GLN A 46 14.85 11.03 -3.49
N GLN A 47 14.65 12.04 -4.33
CA GLN A 47 13.96 13.27 -3.94
C GLN A 47 12.50 13.00 -3.57
N ILE A 48 11.80 12.15 -4.33
CA ILE A 48 10.42 11.77 -4.05
C ILE A 48 10.33 11.02 -2.71
N ILE A 49 11.23 10.06 -2.44
CA ILE A 49 11.28 9.37 -1.13
C ILE A 49 11.42 10.36 0.02
N LYS A 50 12.34 11.31 -0.12
CA LYS A 50 12.55 12.33 0.91
C LYS A 50 11.29 13.15 1.15
N THR A 51 10.61 13.57 0.08
CA THR A 51 9.35 14.35 0.16
C THR A 51 8.23 13.54 0.83
N VAL A 52 8.05 12.27 0.42
CA VAL A 52 7.04 11.39 0.99
C VAL A 52 7.31 11.15 2.48
N ARG A 53 8.57 10.92 2.87
CA ARG A 53 8.93 10.76 4.29
C ARG A 53 8.63 12.01 5.13
N MET A 54 8.91 13.20 4.58
CA MET A 54 8.56 14.46 5.24
C MET A 54 7.05 14.57 5.44
N ALA A 55 6.26 14.31 4.40
CA ALA A 55 4.81 14.36 4.47
C ALA A 55 4.24 13.35 5.49
N ILE A 56 4.77 12.12 5.55
CA ILE A 56 4.34 11.13 6.54
C ILE A 56 4.68 11.57 7.98
N ASN A 57 5.85 12.16 8.18
CA ASN A 57 6.23 12.70 9.48
C ASN A 57 5.30 13.85 9.91
N ASP A 58 4.91 14.73 9.00
CA ASP A 58 3.99 15.84 9.28
C ASP A 58 2.57 15.33 9.61
N ILE A 59 2.11 14.26 8.94
CA ILE A 59 0.84 13.59 9.23
C ILE A 59 0.88 12.94 10.62
N ASN A 60 2.04 12.50 11.07
CA ASN A 60 2.27 11.86 12.39
C ASN A 60 1.28 10.72 12.69
N ASN A 61 1.04 9.85 11.70
CA ASN A 61 0.12 8.71 11.81
C ASN A 61 0.88 7.39 11.65
N GLU A 62 1.06 6.65 12.74
CA GLU A 62 1.77 5.37 12.76
C GLU A 62 1.05 4.23 12.02
N ASN A 63 -0.20 4.46 11.63
CA ASN A 63 -1.00 3.48 10.88
C ASN A 63 -0.78 3.56 9.36
N ILE A 64 0.15 4.38 8.87
CA ILE A 64 0.52 4.46 7.46
C ILE A 64 1.86 3.75 7.25
N GLU A 65 1.90 2.87 6.26
CA GLU A 65 3.09 2.16 5.81
C GLU A 65 3.36 2.46 4.34
N ILE A 66 4.57 2.89 4.01
CA ILE A 66 4.98 3.15 2.63
C ILE A 66 5.82 1.97 2.12
N ILE A 67 5.38 1.36 1.04
CA ILE A 67 6.08 0.25 0.37
C ILE A 67 6.67 0.77 -0.94
N VAL A 68 7.98 0.83 -1.00
CA VAL A 68 8.71 1.40 -2.14
C VAL A 68 9.12 0.29 -3.11
N LYS A 69 8.87 0.51 -4.40
CA LYS A 69 9.30 -0.38 -5.49
C LYS A 69 10.00 0.42 -6.58
N ASP A 70 11.08 -0.16 -7.11
CA ASP A 70 11.86 0.44 -8.20
C ASP A 70 11.23 0.14 -9.55
N THR A 71 10.90 1.18 -10.31
CA THR A 71 10.39 1.07 -11.68
C THR A 71 11.50 0.85 -12.70
N LYS A 72 12.77 1.15 -12.36
CA LYS A 72 13.91 1.19 -13.29
C LYS A 72 13.62 2.02 -14.55
N SER A 73 12.75 3.01 -14.45
CA SER A 73 12.27 3.81 -15.58
C SER A 73 11.73 2.97 -16.76
N ASN A 74 11.29 1.74 -16.50
CA ASN A 74 10.91 0.75 -17.51
C ASN A 74 9.48 0.24 -17.31
N PRO A 75 8.62 0.21 -18.37
CA PRO A 75 7.22 -0.21 -18.28
C PRO A 75 7.02 -1.62 -17.72
N ASN A 76 7.85 -2.59 -18.16
CA ASN A 76 7.72 -3.99 -17.73
C ASN A 76 8.08 -4.16 -16.24
N ASN A 77 9.14 -3.48 -15.78
CA ASN A 77 9.48 -3.49 -14.35
C ASN A 77 8.41 -2.77 -13.52
N THR A 78 7.83 -1.69 -14.05
CA THR A 78 6.74 -0.97 -13.39
C THR A 78 5.52 -1.87 -13.21
N LEU A 79 5.10 -2.59 -14.25
CA LEU A 79 4.01 -3.55 -14.16
C LEU A 79 4.30 -4.66 -13.13
N LYS A 80 5.50 -5.26 -13.20
CA LYS A 80 5.92 -6.29 -12.22
C LYS A 80 5.84 -5.77 -10.79
N SER A 81 6.39 -4.59 -10.54
CA SER A 81 6.36 -3.94 -9.22
C SER A 81 4.94 -3.59 -8.76
N ALA A 82 4.05 -3.21 -9.68
CA ALA A 82 2.64 -2.99 -9.37
C ALA A 82 1.93 -4.29 -8.95
N ILE A 83 2.20 -5.41 -9.63
CA ILE A 83 1.67 -6.72 -9.25
C ILE A 83 2.18 -7.15 -7.85
N GLU A 84 3.46 -6.91 -7.56
CA GLU A 84 4.01 -7.18 -6.22
C GLU A 84 3.28 -6.35 -5.15
N LEU A 85 3.05 -5.05 -5.37
CA LEU A 85 2.29 -4.19 -4.45
C LEU A 85 0.86 -4.68 -4.23
N LYS A 86 0.18 -5.13 -5.30
CA LYS A 86 -1.15 -5.75 -5.19
C LYS A 86 -1.12 -6.97 -4.27
N ASN A 87 -0.12 -7.85 -4.42
CA ASN A 87 0.04 -9.06 -3.61
C ASN A 87 0.35 -8.74 -2.13
N GLU A 88 0.89 -7.56 -1.85
CA GLU A 88 1.12 -7.04 -0.50
C GLU A 88 -0.10 -6.30 0.10
N ASN A 89 -1.28 -6.41 -0.55
CA ASN A 89 -2.55 -5.76 -0.15
C ASN A 89 -2.53 -4.23 -0.22
N VAL A 90 -1.67 -3.65 -1.03
CA VAL A 90 -1.74 -2.23 -1.37
C VAL A 90 -2.99 -1.96 -2.21
N LYS A 91 -3.59 -0.78 -2.04
CA LYS A 91 -4.73 -0.31 -2.85
C LYS A 91 -4.45 1.00 -3.57
N ILE A 92 -3.60 1.83 -2.99
CA ILE A 92 -3.24 3.15 -3.52
C ILE A 92 -1.74 3.17 -3.77
N VAL A 93 -1.35 3.63 -4.94
CA VAL A 93 0.04 3.74 -5.37
C VAL A 93 0.33 5.17 -5.83
N ILE A 94 1.37 5.77 -5.30
CA ILE A 94 1.93 7.04 -5.76
C ILE A 94 2.98 6.73 -6.82
N GLY A 95 2.86 7.35 -7.98
CA GLY A 95 3.66 7.03 -9.16
C GLY A 95 2.87 6.23 -10.21
N PRO A 96 3.53 5.86 -11.31
CA PRO A 96 4.91 6.19 -11.68
C PRO A 96 5.13 7.66 -12.05
N VAL A 97 6.40 8.03 -12.20
CA VAL A 97 6.82 9.38 -12.57
C VAL A 97 6.65 9.62 -14.07
N PHE A 98 7.06 8.67 -14.88
CA PHE A 98 7.10 8.80 -16.33
C PHE A 98 5.87 8.20 -16.99
N TYR A 99 5.27 8.91 -17.95
CA TYR A 99 4.05 8.46 -18.62
C TYR A 99 4.23 7.14 -19.41
N GLN A 100 5.44 6.87 -19.92
CA GLN A 100 5.72 5.61 -20.62
C GLN A 100 5.46 4.39 -19.74
N ASN A 101 5.65 4.54 -18.43
CA ASN A 101 5.48 3.47 -17.45
C ASN A 101 3.99 3.18 -17.13
N LEU A 102 3.06 3.96 -17.70
CA LEU A 102 1.62 3.76 -17.49
C LEU A 102 1.02 2.69 -18.42
N VAL A 103 1.71 2.32 -19.50
CA VAL A 103 1.16 1.57 -20.64
C VAL A 103 0.38 0.31 -20.21
N ASN A 104 0.91 -0.46 -19.28
CA ASN A 104 0.31 -1.75 -18.89
C ASN A 104 -0.38 -1.70 -17.52
N LEU A 105 -0.44 -0.56 -16.85
CA LEU A 105 -1.02 -0.48 -15.49
C LEU A 105 -2.53 -0.68 -15.45
N GLY A 106 -3.22 -0.53 -16.59
CA GLY A 106 -4.63 -0.90 -16.72
C GLY A 106 -4.93 -2.37 -16.46
N GLU A 107 -3.92 -3.25 -16.54
CA GLU A 107 -4.06 -4.69 -16.26
C GLU A 107 -4.16 -4.98 -14.75
N VAL A 108 -3.79 -4.02 -13.89
CA VAL A 108 -3.83 -4.16 -12.43
C VAL A 108 -5.01 -3.36 -11.86
N GLU A 109 -6.23 -3.77 -12.22
CA GLU A 109 -7.48 -3.03 -11.94
C GLU A 109 -7.76 -2.79 -10.45
N ASP A 110 -7.20 -3.63 -9.55
CA ASP A 110 -7.39 -3.51 -8.10
C ASP A 110 -6.56 -2.40 -7.44
N LEU A 111 -5.66 -1.75 -8.19
CA LEU A 111 -4.84 -0.64 -7.73
C LEU A 111 -5.31 0.67 -8.34
N ILE A 112 -5.29 1.72 -7.53
CA ILE A 112 -5.45 3.10 -7.99
C ILE A 112 -4.08 3.76 -8.00
N PHE A 113 -3.67 4.29 -9.15
CA PHE A 113 -2.40 4.97 -9.32
C PHE A 113 -2.58 6.48 -9.34
N LEU A 114 -1.89 7.18 -8.45
CA LEU A 114 -1.71 8.63 -8.47
C LEU A 114 -0.39 8.92 -9.20
N SER A 115 -0.46 8.96 -10.52
CA SER A 115 0.72 9.17 -11.37
C SER A 115 1.25 10.60 -11.24
N LEU A 116 2.57 10.73 -11.12
CA LEU A 116 3.24 12.03 -11.03
C LEU A 116 3.50 12.66 -12.41
N THR A 117 3.02 12.05 -13.48
CA THR A 117 3.06 12.64 -14.83
C THR A 117 2.04 13.77 -14.97
N ASN A 118 2.35 14.74 -15.83
CA ASN A 118 1.42 15.81 -16.22
C ASN A 118 0.51 15.44 -17.39
N ARG A 119 0.59 14.21 -17.92
CA ARG A 119 -0.26 13.74 -19.02
C ARG A 119 -1.67 13.44 -18.50
N THR A 120 -2.68 14.03 -19.16
CA THR A 120 -4.09 13.89 -18.76
C THR A 120 -4.93 13.12 -19.78
N ILE A 121 -4.37 12.78 -20.95
CA ILE A 121 -5.08 12.10 -22.04
C ILE A 121 -4.52 10.70 -22.27
N GLY A 122 -5.40 9.73 -22.51
CA GLY A 122 -5.03 8.34 -22.81
C GLY A 122 -4.51 7.58 -21.60
N LEU A 123 -4.97 7.93 -20.40
CA LEU A 123 -4.64 7.22 -19.17
C LEU A 123 -5.49 5.95 -19.02
N PRO A 124 -4.94 4.88 -18.45
CA PRO A 124 -5.73 3.76 -17.96
C PRO A 124 -6.81 4.21 -16.96
N LYS A 125 -7.93 3.48 -16.87
CA LYS A 125 -9.07 3.85 -16.01
C LYS A 125 -8.75 3.97 -14.53
N ASN A 126 -7.75 3.23 -14.07
CA ASN A 126 -7.28 3.19 -12.69
C ASN A 126 -6.11 4.14 -12.42
N VAL A 127 -5.81 5.05 -13.35
CA VAL A 127 -4.73 6.05 -13.22
C VAL A 127 -5.31 7.45 -13.16
N ILE A 128 -4.91 8.19 -12.14
CA ILE A 128 -5.22 9.61 -11.94
C ILE A 128 -3.91 10.38 -12.10
N SER A 129 -3.87 11.38 -12.98
CA SER A 129 -2.73 12.27 -13.10
C SER A 129 -2.72 13.27 -11.95
N ALA A 130 -1.63 13.31 -11.21
CA ALA A 130 -1.38 14.25 -10.10
C ALA A 130 -0.21 15.20 -10.40
N GLY A 131 0.34 15.14 -11.61
CA GLY A 131 1.41 16.04 -12.04
C GLY A 131 0.92 17.48 -12.18
N VAL A 132 1.80 18.43 -11.89
CA VAL A 132 1.53 19.87 -12.02
C VAL A 132 1.86 20.31 -13.45
N ASN A 133 0.97 21.09 -14.08
CA ASN A 133 1.20 21.75 -15.37
C ASN A 133 1.87 23.10 -15.17
#